data_f1768403cb850ba7c00d194eaaa1f598
#
_entry.id   f1768403cb850ba7c00d194eaaa1f598
#
_cell.length_a   1.000
_cell.length_b   1.000
_cell.length_c   1.000
_cell.angle_alpha   90.00
_cell.angle_beta   90.00
_cell.angle_gamma   90.00
#
_symmetry.space_group_name_H-M   'P 1'
#
loop_
_entity.id
_entity.type
_entity.pdbx_description
1 polymer ?
#
loop_
_entity_poly.entity_id
_entity_poly.type
_entity_poly.pdbx_seq_one_letter_code
_entity_poly.pdbx_strand_id
1 'polypeptide(L)'
;MTFACATTAELRVARRAGARSALVGLGAANGVPEGPVVSFGLAGALRDGLASGTVLDATRVVDREGSVLWEGEPLGVSGAEAVTMLAADEVVDDPVERRRLHELTGADAVDLESGPLARSGRLHGVLRAVSDTPERTLHGICNSVKPAGTYDWPGLVRAFAREPRGFALAASDAKRALDRLGGAARVWSS
;
A
#
# COMPACT_ATOMS: atom_id res chain seq x y z
N MET A 1 -14.19 -0.36 13.38
CA MET A 1 -12.91 -0.55 12.71
C MET A 1 -12.57 0.69 11.88
N THR A 2 -11.31 1.11 11.81
CA THR A 2 -10.89 2.34 11.11
C THR A 2 -9.91 1.99 9.99
N PHE A 3 -10.12 2.47 8.78
CA PHE A 3 -9.15 2.36 7.69
C PHE A 3 -8.01 3.36 7.89
N ALA A 4 -6.81 2.87 8.07
CA ALA A 4 -5.59 3.65 8.21
C ALA A 4 -4.98 3.88 6.82
N CYS A 5 -5.01 5.13 6.36
CA CYS A 5 -4.61 5.53 5.01
C CYS A 5 -3.30 6.34 5.08
N ALA A 6 -2.33 6.00 4.24
CA ALA A 6 -1.06 6.71 4.17
C ALA A 6 -1.21 8.10 3.52
N THR A 7 -2.05 8.21 2.50
CA THR A 7 -2.17 9.40 1.66
C THR A 7 -3.59 9.98 1.66
N THR A 8 -3.69 11.25 1.28
CA THR A 8 -4.99 11.92 1.10
C THR A 8 -5.81 11.32 -0.05
N ALA A 9 -5.17 10.69 -1.05
CA ALA A 9 -5.87 9.99 -2.13
C ALA A 9 -6.57 8.74 -1.61
N GLU A 10 -5.87 7.91 -0.85
CA GLU A 10 -6.42 6.70 -0.22
C GLU A 10 -7.54 7.04 0.77
N LEU A 11 -7.33 8.08 1.58
CA LEU A 11 -8.35 8.59 2.52
C LEU A 11 -9.65 8.97 1.80
N ARG A 12 -9.56 9.64 0.64
CA ARG A 12 -10.73 9.96 -0.17
C ARG A 12 -11.46 8.73 -0.70
N VAL A 13 -10.70 7.71 -1.12
CA VAL A 13 -11.24 6.43 -1.60
C VAL A 13 -11.97 5.71 -0.48
N ALA A 14 -11.34 5.58 0.71
CA ALA A 14 -11.95 4.95 1.89
C ALA A 14 -13.25 5.65 2.31
N ARG A 15 -13.24 6.99 2.36
CA ARG A 15 -14.45 7.77 2.69
C ARG A 15 -15.57 7.61 1.67
N ARG A 16 -15.26 7.55 0.38
CA ARG A 16 -16.25 7.30 -0.69
C ARG A 16 -16.83 5.88 -0.64
N ALA A 17 -16.10 4.94 -0.07
CA ALA A 17 -16.58 3.59 0.20
C ALA A 17 -17.45 3.49 1.46
N GLY A 18 -17.65 4.59 2.21
CA GLY A 18 -18.44 4.62 3.44
C GLY A 18 -17.66 4.23 4.70
N ALA A 19 -16.36 3.95 4.59
CA ALA A 19 -15.57 3.48 5.71
C ALA A 19 -15.15 4.62 6.66
N ARG A 20 -15.20 4.36 7.98
CA ARG A 20 -14.49 5.19 8.96
C ARG A 20 -13.00 5.14 8.65
N SER A 21 -12.34 6.28 8.46
CA SER A 21 -10.98 6.33 7.97
C SER A 21 -10.18 7.48 8.57
N ALA A 22 -8.86 7.27 8.74
CA ALA A 22 -7.92 8.24 9.27
C ALA A 22 -6.67 8.34 8.38
N LEU A 23 -6.10 9.54 8.28
CA LEU A 23 -4.83 9.79 7.60
C LEU A 23 -3.70 9.54 8.59
N VAL A 24 -3.02 8.41 8.45
CA VAL A 24 -1.89 8.03 9.31
C VAL A 24 -0.54 8.53 8.77
N GLY A 25 -0.47 8.94 7.50
CA GLY A 25 0.78 9.32 6.84
C GLY A 25 1.64 8.13 6.46
N LEU A 26 2.73 8.39 5.73
CA LEU A 26 3.72 7.36 5.38
C LEU A 26 4.38 6.81 6.64
N GLY A 27 4.49 5.48 6.72
CA GLY A 27 5.06 4.83 7.90
C GLY A 27 4.32 5.15 9.20
N ALA A 28 3.03 5.53 9.12
CA ALA A 28 2.20 6.00 10.23
C ALA A 28 2.75 7.25 10.96
N ALA A 29 3.39 8.17 10.22
CA ALA A 29 4.02 9.39 10.76
C ALA A 29 3.07 10.31 11.55
N ASN A 30 1.75 10.25 11.29
CA ASN A 30 0.72 11.01 12.01
C ASN A 30 0.17 10.24 13.24
N GLY A 31 0.73 9.09 13.56
CA GLY A 31 0.28 8.21 14.64
C GLY A 31 -0.80 7.19 14.20
N VAL A 32 -1.04 6.22 15.08
CA VAL A 32 -2.00 5.13 14.87
C VAL A 32 -3.32 5.46 15.58
N PRO A 33 -4.47 5.39 14.90
CA PRO A 33 -5.78 5.62 15.52
C PRO A 33 -6.06 4.65 16.66
N GLU A 34 -6.93 5.05 17.59
CA GLU A 34 -7.41 4.16 18.64
C GLU A 34 -8.33 3.05 18.09
N GLY A 35 -8.26 1.88 18.75
CA GLY A 35 -9.03 0.68 18.40
C GLY A 35 -8.47 -0.08 17.19
N PRO A 36 -9.20 -1.09 16.69
CA PRO A 36 -8.74 -1.93 15.58
C PRO A 36 -8.71 -1.16 14.26
N VAL A 37 -7.60 -1.33 13.53
CA VAL A 37 -7.34 -0.67 12.24
C VAL A 37 -7.13 -1.67 11.12
N VAL A 38 -7.55 -1.30 9.92
CA VAL A 38 -7.18 -1.96 8.67
C VAL A 38 -6.17 -1.07 7.95
N SER A 39 -5.00 -1.62 7.62
CA SER A 39 -4.03 -0.96 6.74
C SER A 39 -4.63 -0.87 5.34
N PHE A 40 -4.94 0.34 4.87
CA PHE A 40 -5.69 0.56 3.63
C PHE A 40 -4.96 1.49 2.68
N GLY A 41 -4.63 1.01 1.49
CA GLY A 41 -3.93 1.83 0.51
C GLY A 41 -3.29 1.05 -0.63
N LEU A 42 -2.23 1.62 -1.18
CA LEU A 42 -1.46 1.04 -2.28
C LEU A 42 -0.29 0.21 -1.75
N ALA A 43 0.19 -0.72 -2.59
CA ALA A 43 1.37 -1.55 -2.32
C ALA A 43 2.15 -1.78 -3.62
N GLY A 44 3.46 -1.97 -3.52
CA GLY A 44 4.29 -2.45 -4.62
C GLY A 44 4.33 -3.97 -4.66
N ALA A 45 4.25 -4.59 -5.84
CA ALA A 45 4.48 -6.02 -5.98
C ALA A 45 5.97 -6.35 -5.82
N LEU A 46 6.28 -7.43 -5.10
CA LEU A 46 7.64 -7.96 -4.96
C LEU A 46 7.90 -9.09 -5.96
N ARG A 47 6.89 -9.90 -6.26
CA ARG A 47 6.97 -11.01 -7.21
C ARG A 47 6.30 -10.70 -8.54
N ASP A 48 6.69 -11.46 -9.54
CA ASP A 48 6.01 -11.47 -10.84
C ASP A 48 4.59 -12.05 -10.70
N GLY A 49 3.72 -11.72 -11.66
CA GLY A 49 2.34 -12.23 -11.71
C GLY A 49 1.31 -11.40 -10.94
N LEU A 50 1.70 -10.44 -10.09
CA LEU A 50 0.79 -9.47 -9.50
C LEU A 50 0.65 -8.25 -10.40
N ALA A 51 -0.47 -8.14 -11.10
CA ALA A 51 -0.72 -7.02 -12.00
C ALA A 51 -1.16 -5.75 -11.24
N SER A 52 -0.87 -4.58 -11.81
CA SER A 52 -1.41 -3.30 -11.28
C SER A 52 -2.94 -3.33 -11.21
N GLY A 53 -3.48 -2.98 -10.07
CA GLY A 53 -4.91 -3.03 -9.74
C GLY A 53 -5.37 -4.34 -9.11
N THR A 54 -4.51 -5.37 -8.95
CA THR A 54 -4.83 -6.53 -8.12
C THR A 54 -5.09 -6.10 -6.68
N VAL A 55 -6.22 -6.51 -6.12
CA VAL A 55 -6.56 -6.24 -4.71
C VAL A 55 -5.97 -7.36 -3.85
N LEU A 56 -5.33 -6.97 -2.78
CA LEU A 56 -4.60 -7.83 -1.86
C LEU A 56 -5.27 -7.81 -0.49
N ASP A 57 -5.55 -8.97 0.07
CA ASP A 57 -6.07 -9.18 1.42
C ASP A 57 -5.00 -9.98 2.20
N ALA A 58 -4.11 -9.26 2.91
CA ALA A 58 -2.97 -9.91 3.52
C ALA A 58 -3.37 -10.66 4.81
N THR A 59 -2.87 -11.88 4.93
CA THR A 59 -3.03 -12.73 6.12
C THR A 59 -1.80 -12.71 7.01
N ARG A 60 -0.68 -12.14 6.53
CA ARG A 60 0.58 -12.05 7.27
C ARG A 60 1.33 -10.77 6.90
N VAL A 61 1.98 -10.18 7.89
CA VAL A 61 2.95 -9.08 7.73
C VAL A 61 4.28 -9.53 8.28
N VAL A 62 5.34 -9.40 7.49
CA VAL A 62 6.73 -9.75 7.86
C VAL A 62 7.64 -8.55 7.76
N ASP A 63 8.76 -8.56 8.50
CA ASP A 63 9.85 -7.60 8.33
C ASP A 63 10.84 -8.03 7.23
N ARG A 64 11.91 -7.25 7.04
CA ARG A 64 12.95 -7.53 6.02
C ARG A 64 13.77 -8.79 6.29
N GLU A 65 13.77 -9.27 7.51
CA GLU A 65 14.41 -10.51 7.96
C GLU A 65 13.48 -11.72 7.85
N GLY A 66 12.20 -11.51 7.46
CA GLY A 66 11.17 -12.55 7.37
C GLY A 66 10.49 -12.88 8.71
N SER A 67 10.77 -12.10 9.76
CA SER A 67 10.11 -12.29 11.06
C SER A 67 8.66 -11.82 11.00
N VAL A 68 7.74 -12.61 11.56
CA VAL A 68 6.31 -12.30 11.54
C VAL A 68 6.01 -11.17 12.52
N LEU A 69 5.50 -10.04 12.01
CA LEU A 69 5.02 -8.91 12.81
C LEU A 69 3.54 -9.02 13.13
N TRP A 70 2.76 -9.63 12.25
CA TRP A 70 1.33 -9.85 12.42
C TRP A 70 0.87 -11.03 11.55
N GLU A 71 -0.08 -11.78 12.07
CA GLU A 71 -0.79 -12.85 11.36
C GLU A 71 -2.26 -12.82 11.75
N GLY A 72 -3.16 -13.00 10.79
CA GLY A 72 -4.60 -12.96 11.01
C GLY A 72 -5.40 -13.57 9.86
N GLU A 73 -6.69 -13.71 10.08
CA GLU A 73 -7.61 -14.16 9.05
C GLU A 73 -7.78 -13.10 7.96
N PRO A 74 -8.02 -13.50 6.71
CA PRO A 74 -8.34 -12.56 5.65
C PRO A 74 -9.63 -11.80 5.97
N LEU A 75 -9.72 -10.57 5.52
CA LEU A 75 -10.95 -9.74 5.63
C LEU A 75 -12.11 -10.33 4.81
N GLY A 76 -11.82 -11.26 3.91
CA GLY A 76 -12.82 -11.93 3.08
C GLY A 76 -13.35 -11.07 1.93
N VAL A 77 -12.52 -10.15 1.45
CA VAL A 77 -12.88 -9.27 0.32
C VAL A 77 -12.96 -10.08 -0.97
N SER A 78 -14.14 -10.11 -1.60
CA SER A 78 -14.36 -10.88 -2.83
C SER A 78 -13.43 -10.43 -3.96
N GLY A 79 -12.73 -11.40 -4.57
CA GLY A 79 -11.80 -11.16 -5.67
C GLY A 79 -10.44 -10.58 -5.24
N ALA A 80 -10.16 -10.47 -3.94
CA ALA A 80 -8.85 -10.16 -3.44
C ALA A 80 -7.98 -11.42 -3.35
N GLU A 81 -6.67 -11.26 -3.58
CA GLU A 81 -5.69 -12.32 -3.40
C GLU A 81 -5.18 -12.33 -1.95
N ALA A 82 -5.16 -13.52 -1.33
CA ALA A 82 -4.53 -13.72 -0.05
C ALA A 82 -3.00 -13.70 -0.20
N VAL A 83 -2.31 -12.83 0.56
CA VAL A 83 -0.88 -12.57 0.38
C VAL A 83 -0.15 -12.42 1.72
N THR A 84 1.18 -12.51 1.66
CA THR A 84 2.09 -12.03 2.70
C THR A 84 2.59 -10.63 2.32
N MET A 85 2.48 -9.67 3.25
CA MET A 85 2.95 -8.30 3.08
C MET A 85 4.30 -8.08 3.74
N LEU A 86 5.26 -7.50 3.02
CA LEU A 86 6.50 -7.00 3.59
C LEU A 86 6.26 -5.59 4.18
N ALA A 87 6.59 -5.42 5.43
CA ALA A 87 6.69 -4.11 6.07
C ALA A 87 8.07 -3.51 5.81
N ALA A 88 8.14 -2.47 5.00
CA ALA A 88 9.39 -1.75 4.74
C ALA A 88 9.39 -0.39 5.45
N ASP A 89 10.59 0.12 5.78
CA ASP A 89 10.76 1.45 6.36
C ASP A 89 11.03 2.51 5.28
N GLU A 90 11.33 2.07 4.06
CA GLU A 90 11.60 2.91 2.88
C GLU A 90 11.01 2.30 1.62
N VAL A 91 10.83 3.13 0.60
CA VAL A 91 10.31 2.69 -0.70
C VAL A 91 11.29 1.73 -1.38
N VAL A 92 10.80 0.56 -1.77
CA VAL A 92 11.54 -0.43 -2.55
C VAL A 92 11.17 -0.27 -4.01
N ASP A 93 12.00 0.41 -4.81
CA ASP A 93 11.73 0.71 -6.25
C ASP A 93 12.64 -0.08 -7.20
N ASP A 94 13.77 -0.62 -6.73
CA ASP A 94 14.69 -1.44 -7.53
C ASP A 94 14.09 -2.83 -7.81
N PRO A 95 13.90 -3.23 -9.08
CA PRO A 95 13.37 -4.54 -9.46
C PRO A 95 14.18 -5.73 -8.92
N VAL A 96 15.51 -5.59 -8.82
CA VAL A 96 16.39 -6.65 -8.32
C VAL A 96 16.18 -6.83 -6.81
N GLU A 97 16.13 -5.73 -6.06
CA GLU A 97 15.88 -5.76 -4.62
C GLU A 97 14.47 -6.29 -4.31
N ARG A 98 13.46 -5.97 -5.11
CA ARG A 98 12.10 -6.52 -4.95
C ARG A 98 12.09 -8.05 -5.02
N ARG A 99 12.71 -8.63 -6.06
CA ARG A 99 12.79 -10.09 -6.21
C ARG A 99 13.59 -10.72 -5.08
N ARG A 100 14.72 -10.11 -4.71
CA ARG A 100 15.54 -10.57 -3.58
C ARG A 100 14.75 -10.60 -2.27
N LEU A 101 13.96 -9.56 -1.98
CA LEU A 101 13.13 -9.51 -0.78
C LEU A 101 12.02 -10.57 -0.83
N HIS A 102 11.40 -10.80 -1.99
CA HIS A 102 10.45 -11.90 -2.16
C HIS A 102 11.08 -13.26 -1.85
N GLU A 103 12.25 -13.56 -2.43
CA GLU A 103 12.97 -14.82 -2.22
C GLU A 103 13.38 -15.01 -0.75
N LEU A 104 13.80 -13.93 -0.07
CA LEU A 104 14.27 -13.97 1.30
C LEU A 104 13.13 -14.14 2.30
N THR A 105 12.02 -13.43 2.12
CA THR A 105 10.95 -13.29 3.13
C THR A 105 9.68 -14.07 2.78
N GLY A 106 9.52 -14.50 1.54
CA GLY A 106 8.28 -15.07 1.01
C GLY A 106 7.14 -14.06 0.88
N ALA A 107 7.41 -12.76 1.06
CA ALA A 107 6.40 -11.72 0.90
C ALA A 107 6.07 -11.47 -0.57
N ASP A 108 4.79 -11.28 -0.88
CA ASP A 108 4.28 -11.06 -2.23
C ASP A 108 4.28 -9.58 -2.64
N ALA A 109 4.07 -8.70 -1.67
CA ALA A 109 3.97 -7.25 -1.87
C ALA A 109 4.57 -6.49 -0.69
N VAL A 110 4.81 -5.19 -0.86
CA VAL A 110 5.46 -4.31 0.11
C VAL A 110 4.67 -3.03 0.33
N ASP A 111 4.61 -2.60 1.59
CA ASP A 111 4.10 -1.28 1.99
C ASP A 111 4.94 -0.68 3.14
N LEU A 112 4.61 0.55 3.54
CA LEU A 112 5.31 1.27 4.60
C LEU A 112 4.53 1.32 5.93
N GLU A 113 3.22 1.07 5.90
CA GLU A 113 2.34 1.31 7.04
C GLU A 113 2.02 0.05 7.85
N SER A 114 1.95 -1.12 7.20
CA SER A 114 1.54 -2.36 7.88
C SER A 114 2.48 -2.73 9.03
N GLY A 115 3.77 -2.43 8.93
CA GLY A 115 4.74 -2.66 10.01
C GLY A 115 4.46 -1.84 11.27
N PRO A 116 4.45 -0.50 11.21
CA PRO A 116 4.08 0.33 12.35
C PRO A 116 2.69 0.02 12.92
N LEU A 117 1.70 -0.27 12.08
CA LEU A 117 0.37 -0.67 12.51
C LEU A 117 0.38 -2.02 13.23
N ALA A 118 1.13 -3.01 12.75
CA ALA A 118 1.32 -4.31 13.40
C ALA A 118 1.99 -4.16 14.78
N ARG A 119 3.10 -3.40 14.85
CA ARG A 119 3.83 -3.14 16.11
C ARG A 119 2.97 -2.40 17.15
N SER A 120 1.98 -1.64 16.73
CA SER A 120 1.03 -0.98 17.67
C SER A 120 0.07 -1.96 18.36
N GLY A 121 -0.01 -3.22 17.92
CA GLY A 121 -0.98 -4.21 18.39
C GLY A 121 -2.42 -3.93 17.97
N ARG A 122 -2.64 -2.99 17.02
CA ARG A 122 -3.98 -2.57 16.58
C ARG A 122 -4.34 -3.03 15.18
N LEU A 123 -3.39 -3.63 14.45
CA LEU A 123 -3.64 -4.13 13.11
C LEU A 123 -4.63 -5.30 13.16
N HIS A 124 -5.74 -5.17 12.44
CA HIS A 124 -6.79 -6.17 12.33
C HIS A 124 -6.80 -6.84 10.95
N GLY A 125 -6.31 -6.14 9.93
CA GLY A 125 -6.23 -6.64 8.56
C GLY A 125 -5.48 -5.66 7.66
N VAL A 126 -5.14 -6.12 6.47
CA VAL A 126 -4.43 -5.34 5.45
C VAL A 126 -5.16 -5.49 4.12
N LEU A 127 -5.70 -4.40 3.61
CA LEU A 127 -6.36 -4.33 2.31
C LEU A 127 -5.63 -3.34 1.42
N ARG A 128 -4.96 -3.85 0.41
CA ARG A 128 -4.13 -3.05 -0.50
C ARG A 128 -4.51 -3.29 -1.95
N ALA A 129 -4.08 -2.41 -2.85
CA ALA A 129 -4.07 -2.70 -4.28
C ALA A 129 -2.69 -2.42 -4.86
N VAL A 130 -2.26 -3.27 -5.78
CA VAL A 130 -0.96 -3.15 -6.44
C VAL A 130 -0.94 -1.90 -7.30
N SER A 131 -0.04 -0.95 -7.00
CA SER A 131 0.19 0.26 -7.80
C SER A 131 1.29 0.08 -8.84
N ASP A 132 2.30 -0.72 -8.51
CA ASP A 132 3.54 -0.87 -9.28
C ASP A 132 4.08 -2.30 -9.15
N THR A 133 4.82 -2.72 -10.17
CA THR A 133 5.35 -4.09 -10.28
C THR A 133 6.86 -4.04 -10.51
N PRO A 134 7.58 -5.17 -10.41
CA PRO A 134 9.01 -5.20 -10.73
C PRO A 134 9.36 -4.66 -12.13
N GLU A 135 8.43 -4.81 -13.12
CA GLU A 135 8.63 -4.29 -14.48
C GLU A 135 8.18 -2.84 -14.67
N ARG A 136 7.41 -2.29 -13.73
CA ARG A 136 6.76 -0.97 -13.83
C ARG A 136 6.92 -0.21 -12.52
N THR A 137 8.07 0.43 -12.39
CA THR A 137 8.45 1.16 -11.18
C THR A 137 7.73 2.50 -11.04
N LEU A 138 7.85 3.11 -9.87
CA LEU A 138 7.14 4.36 -9.52
C LEU A 138 7.73 5.62 -10.16
N HIS A 139 8.89 5.52 -10.86
CA HIS A 139 9.55 6.65 -11.55
C HIS A 139 9.66 7.92 -10.69
N GLY A 140 9.94 7.75 -9.40
CA GLY A 140 10.16 8.85 -8.46
C GLY A 140 8.88 9.56 -7.96
N ILE A 141 7.67 9.09 -8.31
CA ILE A 141 6.41 9.66 -7.79
C ILE A 141 6.34 9.56 -6.26
N CYS A 142 6.81 8.46 -5.69
CA CYS A 142 6.83 8.24 -4.25
C CYS A 142 7.64 9.30 -3.50
N ASN A 143 8.73 9.84 -4.11
CA ASN A 143 9.53 10.92 -3.53
C ASN A 143 8.77 12.26 -3.44
N SER A 144 7.59 12.34 -4.03
CA SER A 144 6.73 13.53 -4.01
C SER A 144 5.57 13.41 -3.01
N VAL A 145 5.56 12.37 -2.18
CA VAL A 145 4.64 12.24 -1.05
C VAL A 145 5.38 12.60 0.24
N LYS A 146 4.85 13.56 0.99
CA LYS A 146 5.40 13.98 2.29
C LYS A 146 5.06 12.94 3.37
N PRO A 147 5.86 12.86 4.45
CA PRO A 147 5.57 11.94 5.56
C PRO A 147 4.14 12.05 6.10
N ALA A 148 3.59 13.27 6.16
CA ALA A 148 2.21 13.51 6.58
C ALA A 148 1.13 13.02 5.58
N GLY A 149 1.49 12.36 4.48
CA GLY A 149 0.57 11.81 3.48
C GLY A 149 0.00 12.83 2.50
N THR A 150 0.56 14.03 2.45
CA THR A 150 0.21 15.08 1.47
C THR A 150 1.22 15.12 0.32
N TYR A 151 0.79 15.68 -0.82
CA TYR A 151 1.65 15.73 -2.01
C TYR A 151 2.54 16.98 -2.03
N ASP A 152 3.80 16.80 -2.44
CA ASP A 152 4.72 17.87 -2.81
C ASP A 152 4.53 18.23 -4.29
N TRP A 153 3.69 19.23 -4.58
CA TRP A 153 3.41 19.64 -5.96
C TRP A 153 4.65 20.05 -6.76
N PRO A 154 5.61 20.82 -6.21
CA PRO A 154 6.87 21.10 -6.91
C PRO A 154 7.68 19.83 -7.21
N GLY A 155 7.68 18.84 -6.31
CA GLY A 155 8.30 17.53 -6.53
C GLY A 155 7.65 16.76 -7.67
N LEU A 156 6.30 16.71 -7.71
CA LEU A 156 5.55 16.08 -8.80
C LEU A 156 5.84 16.71 -10.16
N VAL A 157 5.88 18.05 -10.23
CA VAL A 157 6.22 18.77 -11.48
C VAL A 157 7.64 18.43 -11.93
N ARG A 158 8.60 18.35 -11.01
CA ARG A 158 10.00 17.95 -11.34
C ARG A 158 10.09 16.50 -11.81
N ALA A 159 9.37 15.57 -11.16
CA ALA A 159 9.33 14.17 -11.57
C ALA A 159 8.73 14.03 -12.97
N PHE A 160 7.60 14.69 -13.24
CA PHE A 160 6.99 14.74 -14.57
C PHE A 160 7.94 15.33 -15.64
N ALA A 161 8.64 16.42 -15.32
CA ALA A 161 9.55 17.08 -16.27
C ALA A 161 10.77 16.19 -16.62
N ARG A 162 11.20 15.33 -15.67
CA ARG A 162 12.34 14.42 -15.90
C ARG A 162 11.96 13.23 -16.78
N GLU A 163 10.79 12.63 -16.54
CA GLU A 163 10.36 11.41 -17.23
C GLU A 163 8.82 11.40 -17.42
N PRO A 164 8.30 12.19 -18.39
CA PRO A 164 6.85 12.40 -18.51
C PRO A 164 6.07 11.13 -18.87
N ARG A 165 6.66 10.22 -19.66
CA ARG A 165 6.02 8.95 -20.04
C ARG A 165 5.92 7.99 -18.85
N GLY A 166 7.02 7.76 -18.15
CA GLY A 166 7.06 6.91 -16.96
C GLY A 166 6.13 7.44 -15.87
N PHE A 167 6.15 8.75 -15.62
CA PHE A 167 5.25 9.41 -14.68
C PHE A 167 3.76 9.20 -15.04
N ALA A 168 3.39 9.39 -16.31
CA ALA A 168 2.01 9.22 -16.76
C ALA A 168 1.53 7.75 -16.59
N LEU A 169 2.40 6.78 -16.89
CA LEU A 169 2.12 5.36 -16.69
C LEU A 169 1.91 5.04 -15.21
N ALA A 170 2.84 5.44 -14.33
CA ALA A 170 2.76 5.19 -12.91
C ALA A 170 1.53 5.87 -12.27
N ALA A 171 1.19 7.10 -12.69
CA ALA A 171 -0.02 7.78 -12.24
C ALA A 171 -1.30 7.06 -12.71
N SER A 172 -1.32 6.52 -13.93
CA SER A 172 -2.43 5.72 -14.45
C SER A 172 -2.61 4.42 -13.67
N ASP A 173 -1.51 3.74 -13.35
CA ASP A 173 -1.52 2.48 -12.60
C ASP A 173 -1.97 2.73 -11.15
N ALA A 174 -1.47 3.76 -10.48
CA ALA A 174 -1.92 4.15 -9.15
C ALA A 174 -3.42 4.51 -9.13
N LYS A 175 -3.90 5.25 -10.14
CA LYS A 175 -5.33 5.56 -10.27
C LYS A 175 -6.17 4.29 -10.42
N ARG A 176 -5.76 3.36 -11.31
CA ARG A 176 -6.46 2.07 -11.51
C ARG A 176 -6.51 1.28 -10.20
N ALA A 177 -5.38 1.21 -9.47
CA ALA A 177 -5.30 0.52 -8.20
C ALA A 177 -6.25 1.13 -7.16
N LEU A 178 -6.30 2.45 -7.03
CA LEU A 178 -7.23 3.16 -6.16
C LEU A 178 -8.71 2.92 -6.52
N ASP A 179 -9.04 2.90 -7.81
CA ASP A 179 -10.40 2.64 -8.29
C ASP A 179 -10.84 1.19 -7.94
N ARG A 180 -9.95 0.20 -8.12
CA ARG A 180 -10.18 -1.20 -7.74
C ARG A 180 -10.33 -1.36 -6.24
N LEU A 181 -9.43 -0.77 -5.48
CA LEU A 181 -9.46 -0.80 -4.01
C LEU A 181 -10.75 -0.19 -3.46
N GLY A 182 -11.20 0.93 -4.03
CA GLY A 182 -12.46 1.57 -3.64
C GLY A 182 -13.70 0.74 -3.98
N GLY A 183 -13.67 -0.02 -5.07
CA GLY A 183 -14.70 -0.98 -5.41
C GLY A 183 -14.79 -2.12 -4.39
N ALA A 184 -13.66 -2.73 -4.07
CA ALA A 184 -13.54 -3.80 -3.09
C ALA A 184 -14.00 -3.37 -1.69
N ALA A 185 -13.57 -2.19 -1.23
CA ALA A 185 -13.95 -1.65 0.07
C ALA A 185 -15.46 -1.40 0.22
N ARG A 186 -16.16 -0.98 -0.83
CA ARG A 186 -17.62 -0.78 -0.81
C ARG A 186 -18.37 -2.07 -0.59
N VAL A 187 -17.97 -3.14 -1.29
CA VAL A 187 -18.62 -4.46 -1.17
C VAL A 187 -18.40 -5.05 0.21
N TRP A 188 -17.24 -4.81 0.82
CA TRP A 188 -16.92 -5.30 2.16
C TRP A 188 -17.61 -4.52 3.28
N SER A 189 -17.92 -3.23 3.05
CA SER A 189 -18.56 -2.35 4.05
C SER A 189 -20.10 -2.42 4.02
N SER A 190 -20.70 -3.08 3.02
CA SER A 190 -22.14 -3.27 2.88
C SER A 190 -22.63 -4.51 3.61
#